data_4a8449c1738b2b708b550d47afd343a2
#
_entry.id   4a8449c1738b2b708b550d47afd343a2
#
_cell.length_a   1.000
_cell.length_b   1.000
_cell.length_c   1.000
_cell.angle_alpha   90.00
_cell.angle_beta   90.00
_cell.angle_gamma   90.00
#
_symmetry.space_group_name_H-M   'P 1'
#
loop_
_entity.id
_entity.type
_entity.pdbx_description
1 polymer ?
#
loop_
_entity_poly.entity_id
_entity_poly.type
_entity_poly.pdbx_seq_one_letter_code
_entity_poly.pdbx_strand_id
1 'polypeptide(L)'
;MKYKIELSEEQLSVIAQCLEDVSRFASGQWEMQNTIEAMVKGLPFAEQIKRRDEAEELLRQAKKVLLPEMQDNSSKGYNGTDFIGNTYQIYRTILHQFAKDKNCNNVYSSPALPSGCVVSRR
;
A
#
# COMPACT_ATOMS: atom_id res chain seq x y z
N MET A 1 -17.79 5.51 17.18
CA MET A 1 -18.46 4.27 16.74
C MET A 1 -17.48 3.37 16.02
N LYS A 2 -17.51 2.07 16.31
CA LYS A 2 -16.61 1.12 15.70
C LYS A 2 -17.39 0.04 14.96
N TYR A 3 -16.84 -0.48 13.88
CA TYR A 3 -17.45 -1.52 13.07
C TYR A 3 -16.55 -2.76 13.05
N LYS A 4 -17.16 -3.93 13.03
CA LYS A 4 -16.46 -5.21 12.81
C LYS A 4 -16.80 -5.74 11.43
N ILE A 5 -15.82 -6.29 10.72
CA ILE A 5 -16.03 -6.97 9.44
C ILE A 5 -15.28 -8.30 9.48
N GLU A 6 -15.79 -9.26 8.72
CA GLU A 6 -15.13 -10.56 8.54
C GLU A 6 -14.74 -10.71 7.09
N LEU A 7 -13.48 -11.08 6.85
CA LEU A 7 -12.91 -11.22 5.52
C LEU A 7 -12.06 -12.49 5.47
N SER A 8 -11.98 -13.10 4.30
CA SER A 8 -11.01 -14.15 4.06
C SER A 8 -9.59 -13.57 4.07
N GLU A 9 -8.59 -14.46 4.19
CA GLU A 9 -7.19 -14.04 4.12
C GLU A 9 -6.90 -13.34 2.78
N GLU A 10 -7.43 -13.89 1.67
CA GLU A 10 -7.24 -13.29 0.34
C GLU A 10 -7.87 -11.90 0.24
N GLN A 11 -9.07 -11.73 0.77
CA GLN A 11 -9.74 -10.43 0.76
C GLN A 11 -8.96 -9.42 1.59
N LEU A 12 -8.48 -9.82 2.75
CA LEU A 12 -7.71 -8.94 3.62
C LEU A 12 -6.37 -8.58 2.99
N SER A 13 -5.74 -9.53 2.30
CA SER A 13 -4.50 -9.29 1.56
C SER A 13 -4.70 -8.25 0.45
N VAL A 14 -5.81 -8.34 -0.30
CA VAL A 14 -6.14 -7.36 -1.34
C VAL A 14 -6.33 -5.96 -0.73
N ILE A 15 -7.01 -5.87 0.40
CA ILE A 15 -7.19 -4.58 1.09
C ILE A 15 -5.84 -4.00 1.48
N ALA A 16 -4.94 -4.81 2.06
CA ALA A 16 -3.62 -4.34 2.45
C ALA A 16 -2.83 -3.83 1.23
N GLN A 17 -2.88 -4.55 0.11
CA GLN A 17 -2.21 -4.16 -1.12
C GLN A 17 -2.76 -2.85 -1.69
N CYS A 18 -4.07 -2.69 -1.72
CA CYS A 18 -4.70 -1.46 -2.20
C CYS A 18 -4.34 -0.27 -1.32
N LEU A 19 -4.38 -0.45 -0.01
CA LEU A 19 -4.04 0.62 0.93
C LEU A 19 -2.57 0.99 0.86
N GLU A 20 -1.68 0.01 0.66
CA GLU A 20 -0.26 0.28 0.46
C GLU A 20 -0.03 1.16 -0.77
N ASP A 21 -0.63 0.78 -1.91
CA ASP A 21 -0.49 1.55 -3.15
C ASP A 21 -1.01 2.97 -2.99
N VAL A 22 -2.21 3.12 -2.43
CA VAL A 22 -2.85 4.42 -2.24
C VAL A 22 -2.06 5.27 -1.24
N SER A 23 -1.61 4.68 -0.14
CA SER A 23 -0.82 5.38 0.86
C SER A 23 0.49 5.90 0.27
N ARG A 24 1.19 5.08 -0.48
CA ARG A 24 2.45 5.46 -1.13
C ARG A 24 2.23 6.54 -2.17
N PHE A 25 1.22 6.41 -3.02
CA PHE A 25 0.92 7.40 -4.03
C PHE A 25 0.54 8.75 -3.39
N ALA A 26 -0.31 8.74 -2.39
CA ALA A 26 -0.70 9.95 -1.68
C ALA A 26 0.48 10.63 -0.98
N SER A 27 1.48 9.85 -0.55
CA SER A 27 2.70 10.39 0.06
C SER A 27 3.70 10.93 -0.95
N GLY A 28 3.51 10.66 -2.24
CA GLY A 28 4.37 11.15 -3.32
C GLY A 28 5.22 10.08 -4.00
N GLN A 29 5.00 8.81 -3.71
CA GLN A 29 5.60 7.70 -4.45
C GLN A 29 4.66 7.30 -5.58
N TRP A 30 5.18 7.04 -6.79
CA TRP A 30 4.30 6.88 -7.96
C TRP A 30 4.11 5.44 -8.43
N GLU A 31 4.67 4.47 -7.74
CA GLU A 31 4.76 3.11 -8.29
C GLU A 31 3.51 2.27 -8.12
N MET A 32 2.45 2.56 -7.66
CA MET A 32 1.20 1.76 -7.58
C MET A 32 1.43 0.25 -7.88
N GLN A 33 2.45 -0.33 -7.26
CA GLN A 33 3.08 -1.59 -7.67
C GLN A 33 2.10 -2.77 -7.65
N ASN A 34 1.34 -2.93 -6.59
CA ASN A 34 0.43 -4.07 -6.46
C ASN A 34 -0.71 -4.00 -7.49
N THR A 35 -1.23 -2.79 -7.72
CA THR A 35 -2.30 -2.58 -8.69
C THR A 35 -1.82 -2.85 -10.11
N ILE A 36 -0.65 -2.33 -10.48
CA ILE A 36 -0.09 -2.53 -11.81
C ILE A 36 0.21 -4.01 -12.05
N GLU A 37 0.81 -4.69 -11.08
CA GLU A 37 1.06 -6.14 -11.20
C GLU A 37 -0.24 -6.92 -11.44
N ALA A 38 -1.31 -6.58 -10.76
CA ALA A 38 -2.60 -7.23 -10.95
C ALA A 38 -3.15 -6.99 -12.36
N MET A 39 -2.96 -5.78 -12.90
CA MET A 39 -3.48 -5.41 -14.21
C MET A 39 -2.73 -6.09 -15.36
N VAL A 40 -1.44 -6.34 -15.22
CA VAL A 40 -0.60 -6.93 -16.27
C VAL A 40 -0.38 -8.43 -16.09
N LYS A 41 -0.93 -9.02 -15.06
CA LYS A 41 -0.79 -10.43 -14.75
C LYS A 41 -1.27 -11.28 -15.95
N GLY A 42 -0.48 -12.29 -16.29
CA GLY A 42 -0.80 -13.19 -17.41
C GLY A 42 -0.22 -12.76 -18.76
N LEU A 43 0.32 -11.55 -18.86
CA LEU A 43 1.03 -11.13 -20.07
C LEU A 43 2.45 -11.69 -20.09
N PRO A 44 3.08 -11.79 -21.28
CA PRO A 44 4.50 -12.12 -21.35
C PRO A 44 5.35 -11.14 -20.52
N PHE A 45 6.42 -11.63 -19.93
CA PHE A 45 7.23 -10.85 -18.98
C PHE A 45 7.72 -9.52 -19.56
N ALA A 46 8.22 -9.54 -20.79
CA ALA A 46 8.70 -8.32 -21.45
C ALA A 46 7.57 -7.28 -21.62
N GLU A 47 6.35 -7.74 -21.91
CA GLU A 47 5.19 -6.86 -22.04
C GLU A 47 4.75 -6.30 -20.71
N GLN A 48 4.84 -7.10 -19.64
CA GLN A 48 4.56 -6.61 -18.28
C GLN A 48 5.48 -5.45 -17.90
N ILE A 49 6.78 -5.61 -18.15
CA ILE A 49 7.78 -4.57 -17.85
C ILE A 49 7.49 -3.31 -18.64
N LYS A 50 7.24 -3.44 -19.93
CA LYS A 50 6.98 -2.30 -20.81
C LYS A 50 5.78 -1.48 -20.33
N ARG A 51 4.68 -2.14 -20.06
CA ARG A 51 3.45 -1.46 -19.62
C ARG A 51 3.62 -0.83 -18.24
N ARG A 52 4.30 -1.54 -17.33
CA ARG A 52 4.59 -0.99 -16.00
C ARG A 52 5.41 0.28 -16.11
N ASP A 53 6.49 0.26 -16.90
CA ASP A 53 7.38 1.42 -17.03
C ASP A 53 6.65 2.62 -17.63
N GLU A 54 5.82 2.41 -18.63
CA GLU A 54 5.00 3.48 -19.21
C GLU A 54 3.99 4.03 -18.20
N ALA A 55 3.32 3.15 -17.45
CA ALA A 55 2.34 3.57 -16.43
C ALA A 55 3.02 4.33 -15.29
N GLU A 56 4.18 3.88 -14.83
CA GLU A 56 4.93 4.56 -13.78
C GLU A 56 5.33 5.97 -14.21
N GLU A 57 5.73 6.16 -15.46
CA GLU A 57 6.07 7.49 -15.98
C GLU A 57 4.84 8.41 -15.95
N LEU A 58 3.67 7.91 -16.33
CA LEU A 58 2.43 8.69 -16.25
C LEU A 58 2.05 9.02 -14.82
N LEU A 59 2.25 8.08 -13.89
CA LEU A 59 2.01 8.32 -12.47
C LEU A 59 2.98 9.36 -11.90
N ARG A 60 4.22 9.33 -12.33
CA ARG A 60 5.21 10.34 -11.95
C ARG A 60 4.78 11.73 -12.40
N GLN A 61 4.24 11.85 -13.60
CA GLN A 61 3.69 13.11 -14.10
C GLN A 61 2.45 13.54 -13.31
N ALA A 62 1.58 12.59 -12.94
CA ALA A 62 0.44 12.88 -12.08
C ALA A 62 0.89 13.44 -10.72
N LYS A 63 1.96 12.88 -10.14
CA LYS A 63 2.54 13.43 -8.91
C LYS A 63 2.93 14.88 -9.09
N LYS A 64 3.56 15.25 -10.21
CA LYS A 64 3.96 16.63 -10.47
C LYS A 64 2.77 17.59 -10.52
N VAL A 65 1.64 17.13 -11.04
CA VAL A 65 0.41 17.90 -11.07
C VAL A 65 -0.19 18.08 -9.67
N LEU A 66 -0.19 17.01 -8.88
CA LEU A 66 -0.82 16.99 -7.56
C LEU A 66 0.07 17.62 -6.48
N LEU A 67 1.37 17.46 -6.59
CA LEU A 67 2.36 17.91 -5.61
C LEU A 67 3.48 18.65 -6.33
N PRO A 68 3.18 19.81 -6.97
CA PRO A 68 4.15 20.48 -7.86
C PRO A 68 5.41 20.99 -7.15
N GLU A 69 5.33 21.27 -5.86
CA GLU A 69 6.45 21.75 -5.05
C GLU A 69 7.36 20.63 -4.57
N MET A 70 6.98 19.37 -4.78
CA MET A 70 7.74 18.20 -4.30
C MET A 70 8.68 17.69 -5.39
N GLN A 71 9.90 17.32 -5.00
CA GLN A 71 10.86 16.71 -5.90
C GLN A 71 10.45 15.28 -6.27
N ASP A 72 10.93 14.79 -7.42
CA ASP A 72 10.58 13.48 -7.94
C ASP A 72 10.84 12.34 -6.94
N ASN A 73 11.96 12.37 -6.24
CA ASN A 73 12.37 11.33 -5.32
C ASN A 73 11.98 11.59 -3.86
N SER A 74 11.16 12.61 -3.63
CA SER A 74 10.72 12.96 -2.28
C SER A 74 9.35 12.36 -2.01
N SER A 75 9.07 12.07 -0.74
CA SER A 75 7.76 11.65 -0.29
C SER A 75 7.46 12.26 1.07
N LYS A 76 6.17 12.38 1.39
CA LYS A 76 5.72 12.84 2.71
C LYS A 76 5.77 11.68 3.69
N GLY A 77 6.13 11.97 4.94
CA GLY A 77 5.87 11.05 6.04
C GLY A 77 4.36 10.94 6.30
N TYR A 78 3.95 9.92 7.02
CA TYR A 78 2.56 9.83 7.44
C TYR A 78 2.35 10.64 8.72
N ASN A 79 1.11 11.04 8.94
CA ASN A 79 0.70 11.85 10.08
C ASN A 79 -0.60 11.27 10.66
N GLY A 80 -0.47 10.55 11.74
CA GLY A 80 -1.45 9.81 12.56
C GLY A 80 -2.86 9.64 12.02
N THR A 81 -3.62 10.71 11.83
CA THR A 81 -5.05 10.66 11.53
C THR A 81 -5.43 11.20 10.16
N ASP A 82 -4.46 11.64 9.35
CA ASP A 82 -4.76 12.08 7.99
C ASP A 82 -4.95 10.87 7.05
N PHE A 83 -5.21 11.14 5.78
CA PHE A 83 -5.42 10.09 4.78
C PHE A 83 -4.22 9.14 4.68
N ILE A 84 -3.02 9.69 4.61
CA ILE A 84 -1.80 8.88 4.50
C ILE A 84 -1.60 8.04 5.76
N GLY A 85 -1.76 8.67 6.92
CA GLY A 85 -1.59 7.98 8.21
C GLY A 85 -2.60 6.86 8.39
N ASN A 86 -3.86 7.09 8.09
CA ASN A 86 -4.90 6.06 8.22
C ASN A 86 -4.64 4.87 7.27
N THR A 87 -4.37 5.13 5.99
CA THR A 87 -4.08 4.05 5.04
C THR A 87 -2.83 3.27 5.43
N TYR A 88 -1.77 3.96 5.83
CA TYR A 88 -0.53 3.34 6.29
C TYR A 88 -0.75 2.44 7.49
N GLN A 89 -1.43 2.94 8.51
CA GLN A 89 -1.62 2.19 9.76
C GLN A 89 -2.47 0.95 9.56
N ILE A 90 -3.51 1.04 8.72
CA ILE A 90 -4.37 -0.11 8.45
C ILE A 90 -3.58 -1.22 7.74
N TYR A 91 -2.90 -0.90 6.63
CA TYR A 91 -2.20 -1.96 5.93
C TYR A 91 -1.02 -2.51 6.74
N ARG A 92 -0.33 -1.69 7.52
CA ARG A 92 0.75 -2.17 8.41
C ARG A 92 0.22 -3.11 9.48
N THR A 93 -0.95 -2.80 10.03
CA THR A 93 -1.59 -3.66 11.04
C THR A 93 -1.97 -5.02 10.44
N ILE A 94 -2.51 -5.02 9.22
CA ILE A 94 -2.86 -6.25 8.50
C ILE A 94 -1.60 -7.09 8.26
N LEU A 95 -0.55 -6.49 7.71
CA LEU A 95 0.68 -7.21 7.37
C LEU A 95 1.43 -7.69 8.62
N HIS A 96 1.35 -6.95 9.71
CA HIS A 96 1.89 -7.40 10.99
C HIS A 96 1.16 -8.65 11.49
N GLN A 97 -0.18 -8.69 11.38
CA GLN A 97 -0.95 -9.86 11.78
C GLN A 97 -0.58 -11.08 10.92
N PHE A 98 -0.42 -10.91 9.61
CA PHE A 98 0.03 -11.99 8.73
C PHE A 98 1.42 -12.49 9.11
N ALA A 99 2.34 -11.59 9.42
CA ALA A 99 3.68 -11.98 9.86
C ALA A 99 3.65 -12.81 11.14
N LYS A 100 2.80 -12.43 12.09
CA LYS A 100 2.62 -13.21 13.33
C LYS A 100 2.03 -14.58 13.04
N ASP A 101 0.96 -14.63 12.24
CA ASP A 101 0.26 -15.88 11.94
C ASP A 101 1.15 -16.89 11.20
N LYS A 102 2.04 -16.40 10.34
CA LYS A 102 2.94 -17.23 9.54
C LYS A 102 4.33 -17.37 10.15
N ASN A 103 4.53 -16.80 11.33
CA ASN A 103 5.82 -16.80 12.03
C ASN A 103 6.96 -16.31 11.13
N CYS A 104 6.68 -15.24 10.36
CA CYS A 104 7.66 -14.63 9.47
C CYS A 104 8.51 -13.60 10.20
N ASN A 105 9.80 -13.55 9.85
CA ASN A 105 10.71 -12.52 10.32
C ASN A 105 11.03 -11.58 9.16
N ASN A 106 10.26 -10.51 9.03
CA ASN A 106 10.41 -9.52 7.95
C ASN A 106 10.12 -8.12 8.50
N VAL A 107 10.05 -7.12 7.61
CA VAL A 107 9.80 -5.73 8.00
C VAL A 107 8.47 -5.54 8.74
N TYR A 108 7.52 -6.45 8.57
CA TYR A 108 6.21 -6.39 9.20
C TYR A 108 6.13 -7.18 10.52
N SER A 109 7.20 -7.82 10.97
CA SER A 109 7.21 -8.54 12.24
C SER A 109 7.15 -7.60 13.45
N SER A 110 7.48 -6.33 13.28
CA SER A 110 7.25 -5.30 14.29
C SER A 110 5.85 -4.70 14.12
N PRO A 111 5.16 -4.33 15.22
CA PRO A 111 3.83 -3.76 15.13
C PRO A 111 3.85 -2.38 14.48
N ALA A 112 2.71 -2.01 13.86
CA ALA A 112 2.49 -0.64 13.43
C ALA A 112 2.38 0.28 14.64
N LEU A 113 2.54 1.58 14.41
CA LEU A 113 2.32 2.57 15.45
C LEU A 113 0.86 2.50 15.94
N PRO A 114 0.60 2.85 17.20
CA PRO A 114 -0.75 2.80 17.75
C PRO A 114 -1.73 3.63 16.92
N SER A 115 -2.81 3.03 16.47
CA SER A 115 -3.80 3.68 15.60
C SER A 115 -5.23 3.46 16.05
N GLY A 116 -5.45 2.55 17.00
CA GLY A 116 -6.79 2.10 17.34
C GLY A 116 -7.38 1.11 16.35
N CYS A 117 -6.66 0.80 15.27
CA CYS A 117 -7.04 -0.24 14.32
C CYS A 117 -6.64 -1.61 14.87
N VAL A 118 -7.58 -2.55 14.85
CA VAL A 118 -7.34 -3.92 15.33
C VAL A 118 -7.64 -4.91 14.22
N VAL A 119 -6.68 -5.76 13.93
CA VAL A 119 -6.83 -6.90 13.02
C VAL A 119 -6.46 -8.15 13.83
N SER A 120 -7.35 -9.10 13.87
CA SER A 120 -7.12 -10.34 14.60
C SER A 120 -7.61 -11.53 13.81
N ARG A 121 -6.90 -12.64 13.96
CA ARG A 121 -7.31 -13.92 13.40
C ARG A 121 -8.45 -14.47 14.26
N ARG A 122 -9.42 -15.04 13.58
CA ARG A 122 -10.56 -15.65 14.25
C ARG A 122 -10.27 -17.11 14.62
#